data_2917701cab281fa2a5818c2fa52df515
#
_entry.id   2917701cab281fa2a5818c2fa52df515
#
_cell.length_a   1.000
_cell.length_b   1.000
_cell.length_c   1.000
_cell.angle_alpha   90.00
_cell.angle_beta   90.00
_cell.angle_gamma   90.00
#
_symmetry.space_group_name_H-M   'P 1'
#
loop_
_entity.id
_entity.type
_entity.pdbx_description
1 polymer ?
#
loop_
_entity_poly.entity_id
_entity_poly.type
_entity_poly.pdbx_seq_one_letter_code
_entity_poly.pdbx_strand_id
1 'polypeptide(L)'
;RAVDVFEVGKLKSARFAVIFVHGRGGDRKLGANDYSFGGNFNRLKNLAYKNAGVYYAPSARDFGDRGAADVGALIRHVKASAPQAKIVLTCASMGTFICWKITEDAGVSGMLSGMVILGGPANPSFLRSPAHAARLPVFFSHGSDDSVYPWTDQHALYKSLVKDGYPTRFVLFNTGSHGTPIRMTDWRATLNWILN
;
A
#
# COMPACT_ATOMS: atom_id res chain seq x y z
N ARG A 1 -9.78 -18.34 7.53
CA ARG A 1 -8.44 -18.44 6.92
C ARG A 1 -7.43 -17.77 7.85
N ALA A 2 -6.33 -18.44 8.20
CA ALA A 2 -5.29 -17.90 9.05
C ALA A 2 -4.29 -17.11 8.20
N VAL A 3 -4.00 -15.86 8.59
CA VAL A 3 -2.99 -15.01 7.97
C VAL A 3 -2.00 -14.59 9.05
N ASP A 4 -0.71 -14.86 8.83
CA ASP A 4 0.34 -14.44 9.74
C ASP A 4 0.57 -12.92 9.60
N VAL A 5 0.27 -12.16 10.63
CA VAL A 5 0.41 -10.70 10.61
C VAL A 5 1.20 -10.19 11.80
N PHE A 6 1.83 -9.04 11.63
CA PHE A 6 2.27 -8.17 12.70
C PHE A 6 1.22 -7.07 12.88
N GLU A 7 0.74 -6.87 14.11
CA GLU A 7 -0.25 -5.85 14.43
C GLU A 7 0.31 -4.89 15.48
N VAL A 8 0.16 -3.58 15.23
CA VAL A 8 0.53 -2.53 16.18
C VAL A 8 -0.61 -1.51 16.29
N GLY A 9 -1.16 -1.37 17.47
CA GLY A 9 -2.30 -0.48 17.75
C GLY A 9 -3.49 -1.24 18.32
N LYS A 10 -4.63 -0.53 18.43
CA LYS A 10 -5.89 -1.07 18.99
C LYS A 10 -6.97 -1.02 17.90
N LEU A 11 -7.27 -2.17 17.28
CA LEU A 11 -8.18 -2.24 16.13
C LEU A 11 -9.59 -1.69 16.46
N LYS A 12 -10.20 -2.10 17.55
CA LYS A 12 -11.60 -1.74 17.88
C LYS A 12 -11.88 -0.23 17.97
N SER A 13 -10.85 0.56 18.28
CA SER A 13 -10.95 2.03 18.40
C SER A 13 -10.20 2.75 17.28
N ALA A 14 -9.77 2.04 16.24
CA ALA A 14 -8.96 2.63 15.19
C ALA A 14 -9.78 3.57 14.29
N ARG A 15 -9.26 4.77 14.06
CA ARG A 15 -9.80 5.72 13.08
C ARG A 15 -9.35 5.38 11.66
N PHE A 16 -8.20 4.73 11.54
CA PHE A 16 -7.67 4.24 10.28
C PHE A 16 -6.78 3.02 10.49
N ALA A 17 -6.57 2.26 9.43
CA ALA A 17 -5.66 1.14 9.37
C ALA A 17 -4.69 1.31 8.20
N VAL A 18 -3.42 0.96 8.41
CA VAL A 18 -2.43 0.87 7.33
C VAL A 18 -2.00 -0.59 7.22
N ILE A 19 -2.17 -1.18 6.04
CA ILE A 19 -1.72 -2.54 5.74
C ILE A 19 -0.53 -2.45 4.79
N PHE A 20 0.65 -2.92 5.22
CA PHE A 20 1.86 -2.93 4.41
C PHE A 20 2.17 -4.34 3.90
N VAL A 21 2.17 -4.50 2.58
CA VAL A 21 2.53 -5.75 1.88
C VAL A 21 3.96 -5.64 1.37
N HIS A 22 4.82 -6.53 1.85
CA HIS A 22 6.24 -6.59 1.47
C HIS A 22 6.45 -7.10 0.04
N GLY A 23 7.68 -6.92 -0.47
CA GLY A 23 8.13 -7.48 -1.74
C GLY A 23 8.74 -8.88 -1.61
N ARG A 24 9.38 -9.34 -2.70
CA ARG A 24 10.06 -10.64 -2.77
C ARG A 24 11.08 -10.82 -1.65
N GLY A 25 11.10 -12.00 -1.06
CA GLY A 25 12.04 -12.35 0.01
C GLY A 25 11.73 -11.74 1.38
N GLY A 26 10.66 -10.93 1.50
CA GLY A 26 10.20 -10.39 2.77
C GLY A 26 9.16 -11.29 3.45
N ASP A 27 8.83 -10.90 4.67
CA ASP A 27 7.72 -11.42 5.46
C ASP A 27 7.15 -10.32 6.36
N ARG A 28 6.24 -10.65 7.28
CA ARG A 28 5.68 -9.68 8.23
C ARG A 28 6.74 -8.95 9.07
N LYS A 29 7.90 -9.59 9.31
CA LYS A 29 8.98 -8.98 10.10
C LYS A 29 9.63 -7.80 9.37
N LEU A 30 9.69 -7.85 8.04
CA LEU A 30 10.22 -6.74 7.25
C LEU A 30 9.47 -5.44 7.52
N GLY A 31 8.14 -5.47 7.47
CA GLY A 31 7.30 -4.31 7.75
C GLY A 31 7.25 -3.88 9.22
N ALA A 32 7.78 -4.70 10.14
CA ALA A 32 7.87 -4.41 11.56
C ALA A 32 9.27 -3.99 12.03
N ASN A 33 10.30 -4.18 11.18
CA ASN A 33 11.69 -3.92 11.52
C ASN A 33 11.97 -2.43 11.67
N ASP A 34 12.61 -2.05 12.79
CA ASP A 34 12.88 -0.66 13.12
C ASP A 34 14.14 -0.10 12.45
N TYR A 35 14.96 -0.96 11.85
CA TYR A 35 16.26 -0.60 11.26
C TYR A 35 16.25 -0.68 9.72
N SER A 36 15.54 -1.63 9.16
CA SER A 36 15.45 -1.80 7.71
C SER A 36 14.89 -0.55 7.04
N PHE A 37 15.40 -0.25 5.86
CA PHE A 37 15.00 0.93 5.09
C PHE A 37 15.09 2.25 5.87
N GLY A 38 16.15 2.40 6.67
CA GLY A 38 16.39 3.61 7.46
C GLY A 38 15.36 3.85 8.57
N GLY A 39 14.75 2.79 9.07
CA GLY A 39 13.73 2.87 10.12
C GLY A 39 12.40 3.46 9.66
N ASN A 40 12.12 3.50 8.35
CA ASN A 40 10.91 4.14 7.86
C ASN A 40 9.62 3.41 8.27
N PHE A 41 9.67 2.10 8.47
CA PHE A 41 8.54 1.35 9.06
C PHE A 41 8.27 1.70 10.51
N ASN A 42 9.30 2.00 11.30
CA ASN A 42 9.13 2.51 12.65
C ASN A 42 8.36 3.84 12.64
N ARG A 43 8.68 4.74 11.69
CA ARG A 43 7.91 5.99 11.51
C ARG A 43 6.45 5.70 11.19
N LEU A 44 6.16 4.79 10.26
CA LEU A 44 4.81 4.42 9.86
C LEU A 44 4.02 3.80 11.01
N LYS A 45 4.59 2.82 11.72
CA LYS A 45 3.98 2.21 12.92
C LYS A 45 3.63 3.27 13.98
N ASN A 46 4.60 4.17 14.28
CA ASN A 46 4.43 5.22 15.27
C ASN A 46 3.38 6.25 14.84
N LEU A 47 3.33 6.63 13.56
CA LEU A 47 2.28 7.50 13.04
C LEU A 47 0.91 6.86 13.24
N ALA A 48 0.74 5.58 12.90
CA ALA A 48 -0.51 4.87 13.11
C ALA A 48 -0.88 4.84 14.61
N TYR A 49 0.01 4.31 15.45
CA TYR A 49 -0.23 4.16 16.88
C TYR A 49 -0.57 5.46 17.60
N LYS A 50 0.23 6.54 17.35
CA LYS A 50 0.06 7.85 18.02
C LYS A 50 -1.17 8.63 17.54
N ASN A 51 -1.78 8.26 16.42
CA ASN A 51 -2.93 8.95 15.85
C ASN A 51 -4.21 8.09 15.85
N ALA A 52 -4.35 7.20 16.82
CA ALA A 52 -5.49 6.29 16.95
C ALA A 52 -5.70 5.42 15.68
N GLY A 53 -4.62 5.01 15.05
CA GLY A 53 -4.61 4.06 13.95
C GLY A 53 -4.10 2.69 14.37
N VAL A 54 -4.21 1.73 13.46
CA VAL A 54 -3.62 0.40 13.57
C VAL A 54 -2.76 0.13 12.35
N TYR A 55 -1.62 -0.50 12.56
CA TYR A 55 -0.69 -0.91 11.51
C TYR A 55 -0.62 -2.43 11.42
N TYR A 56 -0.70 -2.94 10.20
CA TYR A 56 -0.56 -4.35 9.88
C TYR A 56 0.56 -4.60 8.88
N ALA A 57 1.35 -5.65 9.11
CA ALA A 57 2.28 -6.19 8.13
C ALA A 57 2.01 -7.71 8.00
N PRO A 58 1.27 -8.16 6.97
CA PRO A 58 1.07 -9.58 6.73
C PRO A 58 2.29 -10.22 6.08
N SER A 59 2.48 -11.55 6.30
CA SER A 59 3.35 -12.38 5.48
C SER A 59 2.60 -12.78 4.20
N ALA A 60 3.02 -12.26 3.05
CA ALA A 60 2.51 -12.71 1.76
C ALA A 60 3.28 -13.99 1.35
N ARG A 61 2.58 -15.12 1.28
CA ARG A 61 3.16 -16.42 0.91
C ARG A 61 3.40 -16.54 -0.59
N ASP A 62 2.60 -15.84 -1.38
CA ASP A 62 2.77 -15.62 -2.80
C ASP A 62 2.24 -14.22 -3.17
N PHE A 63 2.51 -13.78 -4.38
CA PHE A 63 2.06 -12.48 -4.89
C PHE A 63 0.94 -12.61 -5.93
N GLY A 64 0.32 -13.78 -6.00
CA GLY A 64 -0.81 -14.12 -6.85
C GLY A 64 -2.16 -14.09 -6.12
N ASP A 65 -3.06 -14.99 -6.54
CA ASP A 65 -4.44 -15.05 -6.05
C ASP A 65 -4.53 -15.40 -4.56
N ARG A 66 -3.64 -16.26 -4.06
CA ARG A 66 -3.63 -16.63 -2.64
C ARG A 66 -3.22 -15.45 -1.77
N GLY A 67 -2.15 -14.73 -2.15
CA GLY A 67 -1.71 -13.53 -1.44
C GLY A 67 -2.79 -12.45 -1.46
N ALA A 68 -3.44 -12.22 -2.59
CA ALA A 68 -4.56 -11.29 -2.69
C ALA A 68 -5.74 -11.71 -1.80
N ALA A 69 -6.08 -13.01 -1.78
CA ALA A 69 -7.14 -13.52 -0.91
C ALA A 69 -6.81 -13.38 0.58
N ASP A 70 -5.55 -13.58 0.99
CA ASP A 70 -5.10 -13.41 2.37
C ASP A 70 -5.17 -11.93 2.79
N VAL A 71 -4.67 -11.02 1.97
CA VAL A 71 -4.75 -9.56 2.23
C VAL A 71 -6.20 -9.08 2.18
N GLY A 72 -7.02 -9.58 1.26
CA GLY A 72 -8.46 -9.30 1.21
C GLY A 72 -9.20 -9.76 2.47
N ALA A 73 -8.84 -10.93 3.02
CA ALA A 73 -9.39 -11.40 4.29
C ALA A 73 -9.01 -10.48 5.48
N LEU A 74 -7.76 -9.98 5.49
CA LEU A 74 -7.32 -9.01 6.50
C LEU A 74 -8.09 -7.68 6.36
N ILE A 75 -8.28 -7.17 5.14
CA ILE A 75 -9.09 -5.96 4.90
C ILE A 75 -10.51 -6.13 5.42
N ARG A 76 -11.17 -7.26 5.12
CA ARG A 76 -12.52 -7.58 5.63
C ARG A 76 -12.54 -7.68 7.16
N HIS A 77 -11.55 -8.31 7.77
CA HIS A 77 -11.41 -8.39 9.23
C HIS A 77 -11.31 -7.01 9.88
N VAL A 78 -10.47 -6.13 9.33
CA VAL A 78 -10.33 -4.76 9.82
C VAL A 78 -11.66 -4.01 9.70
N LYS A 79 -12.33 -4.11 8.55
CA LYS A 79 -13.60 -3.41 8.30
C LYS A 79 -14.73 -3.93 9.17
N ALA A 80 -14.79 -5.24 9.44
CA ALA A 80 -15.77 -5.84 10.33
C ALA A 80 -15.56 -5.43 11.79
N SER A 81 -14.30 -5.30 12.23
CA SER A 81 -13.95 -4.99 13.63
C SER A 81 -13.95 -3.49 13.93
N ALA A 82 -13.73 -2.65 12.91
CA ALA A 82 -13.71 -1.19 12.98
C ALA A 82 -14.39 -0.59 11.73
N PRO A 83 -15.73 -0.63 11.63
CA PRO A 83 -16.47 -0.25 10.40
C PRO A 83 -16.20 1.18 9.92
N GLN A 84 -15.89 2.10 10.82
CA GLN A 84 -15.60 3.51 10.49
C GLN A 84 -14.13 3.76 10.13
N ALA A 85 -13.24 2.77 10.34
CA ALA A 85 -11.83 2.96 10.03
C ALA A 85 -11.61 3.13 8.52
N LYS A 86 -10.85 4.16 8.16
CA LYS A 86 -10.32 4.35 6.81
C LYS A 86 -9.15 3.36 6.60
N ILE A 87 -9.13 2.61 5.51
CA ILE A 87 -8.08 1.60 5.26
C ILE A 87 -7.17 2.04 4.12
N VAL A 88 -5.87 2.13 4.40
CA VAL A 88 -4.83 2.41 3.41
C VAL A 88 -4.04 1.14 3.14
N LEU A 89 -4.07 0.65 1.90
CA LEU A 89 -3.29 -0.50 1.46
C LEU A 89 -1.98 -0.02 0.84
N THR A 90 -0.84 -0.46 1.38
CA THR A 90 0.48 -0.09 0.88
C THR A 90 1.23 -1.32 0.40
N CYS A 91 1.79 -1.28 -0.80
CA CYS A 91 2.51 -2.40 -1.39
C CYS A 91 3.85 -1.98 -1.93
N ALA A 92 4.88 -2.79 -1.67
CA ALA A 92 6.23 -2.56 -2.14
C ALA A 92 6.68 -3.64 -3.12
N SER A 93 7.38 -3.24 -4.20
CA SER A 93 7.99 -4.17 -5.16
C SER A 93 6.97 -5.23 -5.64
N MET A 94 7.28 -6.52 -5.55
CA MET A 94 6.34 -7.60 -5.93
C MET A 94 5.03 -7.60 -5.15
N GLY A 95 4.99 -7.06 -3.93
CA GLY A 95 3.74 -6.89 -3.19
C GLY A 95 2.69 -6.10 -3.96
N THR A 96 3.13 -5.27 -4.89
CA THR A 96 2.27 -4.48 -5.77
C THR A 96 1.32 -5.34 -6.63
N PHE A 97 1.72 -6.56 -6.99
CA PHE A 97 0.81 -7.49 -7.68
C PHE A 97 -0.44 -7.79 -6.85
N ILE A 98 -0.28 -7.94 -5.53
CA ILE A 98 -1.42 -8.11 -4.61
C ILE A 98 -2.29 -6.87 -4.61
N CYS A 99 -1.68 -5.67 -4.52
CA CYS A 99 -2.44 -4.41 -4.57
C CYS A 99 -3.30 -4.34 -5.85
N TRP A 100 -2.72 -4.64 -7.01
CA TRP A 100 -3.46 -4.60 -8.27
C TRP A 100 -4.60 -5.63 -8.31
N LYS A 101 -4.38 -6.87 -7.84
CA LYS A 101 -5.45 -7.87 -7.75
C LYS A 101 -6.58 -7.45 -6.81
N ILE A 102 -6.28 -6.79 -5.70
CA ILE A 102 -7.30 -6.23 -4.80
C ILE A 102 -8.16 -5.18 -5.52
N THR A 103 -7.59 -4.40 -6.46
CA THR A 103 -8.38 -3.41 -7.21
C THR A 103 -9.44 -4.02 -8.14
N GLU A 104 -9.30 -5.30 -8.50
CA GLU A 104 -10.21 -6.06 -9.36
C GLU A 104 -11.42 -6.63 -8.59
N ASP A 105 -11.34 -6.74 -7.26
CA ASP A 105 -12.45 -7.18 -6.38
C ASP A 105 -13.22 -5.97 -5.84
N ALA A 106 -14.38 -5.68 -6.40
CA ALA A 106 -15.24 -4.57 -5.99
C ALA A 106 -15.60 -4.62 -4.50
N GLY A 107 -15.81 -5.83 -3.95
CA GLY A 107 -16.18 -6.02 -2.54
C GLY A 107 -15.03 -5.70 -1.58
N VAL A 108 -13.78 -5.91 -1.98
CA VAL A 108 -12.61 -5.61 -1.16
C VAL A 108 -12.11 -4.20 -1.41
N SER A 109 -11.95 -3.81 -2.68
CA SER A 109 -11.45 -2.47 -3.02
C SER A 109 -12.36 -1.34 -2.53
N GLY A 110 -13.69 -1.58 -2.49
CA GLY A 110 -14.67 -0.65 -1.93
C GLY A 110 -14.52 -0.40 -0.41
N MET A 111 -13.74 -1.23 0.30
CA MET A 111 -13.41 -1.02 1.72
C MET A 111 -12.19 -0.13 1.93
N LEU A 112 -11.42 0.13 0.86
CA LEU A 112 -10.20 0.93 0.92
C LEU A 112 -10.50 2.43 0.84
N SER A 113 -9.66 3.22 1.48
CA SER A 113 -9.67 4.68 1.39
C SER A 113 -8.55 5.23 0.51
N GLY A 114 -7.57 4.40 0.20
CA GLY A 114 -6.49 4.71 -0.72
C GLY A 114 -5.44 3.62 -0.79
N MET A 115 -4.57 3.73 -1.79
CA MET A 115 -3.52 2.78 -2.09
C MET A 115 -2.18 3.49 -2.30
N VAL A 116 -1.09 2.86 -1.82
CA VAL A 116 0.28 3.36 -1.98
C VAL A 116 1.13 2.31 -2.66
N ILE A 117 1.75 2.67 -3.77
CA ILE A 117 2.59 1.80 -4.60
C ILE A 117 4.04 2.28 -4.53
N LEU A 118 4.91 1.43 -4.00
CA LEU A 118 6.32 1.74 -3.73
C LEU A 118 7.24 0.89 -4.61
N GLY A 119 7.83 1.47 -5.66
CA GLY A 119 8.82 0.83 -6.51
C GLY A 119 8.37 -0.53 -7.08
N GLY A 120 7.11 -0.65 -7.46
CA GLY A 120 6.56 -1.89 -8.01
C GLY A 120 6.15 -1.75 -9.48
N PRO A 121 5.73 -2.85 -10.13
CA PRO A 121 5.26 -2.79 -11.51
C PRO A 121 3.97 -1.99 -11.65
N ALA A 122 3.80 -1.32 -12.79
CA ALA A 122 2.53 -0.74 -13.18
C ALA A 122 1.54 -1.82 -13.62
N ASN A 123 0.26 -1.52 -13.52
CA ASN A 123 -0.79 -2.35 -14.11
C ASN A 123 -1.82 -1.47 -14.86
N PRO A 124 -1.71 -1.33 -16.18
CA PRO A 124 -2.67 -0.54 -16.98
C PRO A 124 -4.11 -1.05 -16.90
N SER A 125 -4.33 -2.32 -16.52
CA SER A 125 -5.67 -2.87 -16.31
C SER A 125 -6.41 -2.20 -15.16
N PHE A 126 -5.69 -1.52 -14.26
CA PHE A 126 -6.28 -0.68 -13.21
C PHE A 126 -7.31 0.31 -13.77
N LEU A 127 -7.06 0.90 -14.93
CA LEU A 127 -7.97 1.85 -15.60
C LEU A 127 -9.37 1.27 -15.91
N ARG A 128 -9.53 -0.05 -15.83
CA ARG A 128 -10.79 -0.76 -16.04
C ARG A 128 -11.31 -1.46 -14.79
N SER A 129 -10.64 -1.27 -13.66
CA SER A 129 -10.97 -1.95 -12.41
C SER A 129 -12.14 -1.29 -11.67
N PRO A 130 -12.87 -2.03 -10.82
CA PRO A 130 -13.85 -1.47 -9.89
C PRO A 130 -13.27 -0.37 -9.00
N ALA A 131 -12.02 -0.52 -8.53
CA ALA A 131 -11.34 0.49 -7.73
C ALA A 131 -11.15 1.81 -8.48
N HIS A 132 -10.82 1.75 -9.78
CA HIS A 132 -10.72 2.93 -10.63
C HIS A 132 -12.09 3.59 -10.80
N ALA A 133 -13.13 2.83 -11.09
CA ALA A 133 -14.49 3.35 -11.21
C ALA A 133 -14.97 4.02 -9.92
N ALA A 134 -14.56 3.50 -8.75
CA ALA A 134 -14.84 4.09 -7.43
C ALA A 134 -13.89 5.26 -7.08
N ARG A 135 -12.96 5.64 -7.97
CA ARG A 135 -11.97 6.72 -7.79
C ARG A 135 -11.10 6.54 -6.53
N LEU A 136 -10.67 5.31 -6.23
CA LEU A 136 -9.78 5.01 -5.11
C LEU A 136 -8.46 5.80 -5.25
N PRO A 137 -8.09 6.70 -4.31
CA PRO A 137 -6.86 7.47 -4.40
C PRO A 137 -5.61 6.57 -4.49
N VAL A 138 -4.69 6.87 -5.42
CA VAL A 138 -3.44 6.12 -5.59
C VAL A 138 -2.24 7.05 -5.51
N PHE A 139 -1.35 6.74 -4.57
CA PHE A 139 -0.04 7.39 -4.43
C PHE A 139 1.04 6.48 -4.99
N PHE A 140 1.84 6.99 -5.90
CA PHE A 140 3.01 6.31 -6.46
C PHE A 140 4.31 6.91 -5.93
N SER A 141 5.29 6.04 -5.70
CA SER A 141 6.65 6.45 -5.33
C SER A 141 7.67 5.52 -5.98
N HIS A 142 8.67 6.08 -6.68
CA HIS A 142 9.66 5.30 -7.42
C HIS A 142 11.04 5.93 -7.37
N GLY A 143 12.09 5.12 -7.54
CA GLY A 143 13.45 5.59 -7.75
C GLY A 143 13.77 5.67 -9.25
N SER A 144 14.50 6.72 -9.70
CA SER A 144 14.84 6.86 -11.12
C SER A 144 15.84 5.80 -11.60
N ASP A 145 16.68 5.30 -10.70
CA ASP A 145 17.69 4.28 -10.97
C ASP A 145 17.27 2.89 -10.46
N ASP A 146 15.95 2.64 -10.43
CA ASP A 146 15.42 1.33 -10.11
C ASP A 146 15.77 0.32 -11.21
N SER A 147 16.61 -0.66 -10.88
CA SER A 147 17.07 -1.70 -11.81
C SER A 147 16.13 -2.90 -11.89
N VAL A 148 15.05 -2.94 -11.10
CA VAL A 148 14.08 -4.05 -11.04
C VAL A 148 12.84 -3.75 -11.86
N TYR A 149 12.26 -2.57 -11.66
CA TYR A 149 11.09 -2.09 -12.39
C TYR A 149 11.35 -0.69 -12.95
N PRO A 150 11.09 -0.45 -14.24
CA PRO A 150 11.21 0.89 -14.82
C PRO A 150 10.20 1.85 -14.19
N TRP A 151 10.67 2.97 -13.64
CA TRP A 151 9.80 3.99 -13.09
C TRP A 151 8.88 4.61 -14.15
N THR A 152 9.32 4.60 -15.41
CA THR A 152 8.59 5.13 -16.56
C THR A 152 7.23 4.49 -16.76
N ASP A 153 7.09 3.20 -16.40
CA ASP A 153 5.82 2.47 -16.55
C ASP A 153 4.79 2.96 -15.53
N GLN A 154 5.19 3.11 -14.26
CA GLN A 154 4.31 3.73 -13.25
C GLN A 154 3.98 5.19 -13.60
N HIS A 155 4.95 5.94 -14.11
CA HIS A 155 4.75 7.32 -14.51
C HIS A 155 3.79 7.44 -15.71
N ALA A 156 3.85 6.51 -16.66
CA ALA A 156 2.90 6.46 -17.77
C ALA A 156 1.45 6.24 -17.28
N LEU A 157 1.26 5.29 -16.35
CA LEU A 157 -0.04 5.08 -15.70
C LEU A 157 -0.49 6.33 -14.92
N TYR A 158 0.40 6.91 -14.12
CA TYR A 158 0.12 8.16 -13.40
C TYR A 158 -0.33 9.28 -14.34
N LYS A 159 0.36 9.49 -15.47
CA LYS A 159 -0.01 10.53 -16.46
C LYS A 159 -1.39 10.29 -17.06
N SER A 160 -1.75 9.03 -17.33
CA SER A 160 -3.09 8.69 -17.78
C SER A 160 -4.16 9.06 -16.73
N LEU A 161 -3.89 8.76 -15.45
CA LEU A 161 -4.78 9.09 -14.35
C LEU A 161 -4.93 10.62 -14.18
N VAL A 162 -3.82 11.37 -14.24
CA VAL A 162 -3.86 12.85 -14.16
C VAL A 162 -4.69 13.46 -15.27
N LYS A 163 -4.56 12.96 -16.49
CA LYS A 163 -5.34 13.44 -17.65
C LYS A 163 -6.85 13.35 -17.39
N ASP A 164 -7.29 12.33 -16.64
CA ASP A 164 -8.69 12.10 -16.31
C ASP A 164 -9.12 12.75 -14.98
N GLY A 165 -8.29 13.64 -14.43
CA GLY A 165 -8.55 14.31 -13.15
C GLY A 165 -8.68 13.33 -11.97
N TYR A 166 -8.00 12.18 -12.05
CA TYR A 166 -8.06 11.14 -11.03
C TYR A 166 -7.28 11.54 -9.76
N PRO A 167 -7.73 11.16 -8.55
CA PRO A 167 -7.01 11.44 -7.31
C PRO A 167 -5.73 10.60 -7.26
N THR A 168 -4.63 11.17 -7.73
CA THR A 168 -3.33 10.49 -7.79
C THR A 168 -2.18 11.45 -7.51
N ARG A 169 -1.09 10.92 -6.96
CA ARG A 169 0.19 11.62 -6.77
C ARG A 169 1.34 10.71 -7.15
N PHE A 170 2.44 11.31 -7.59
CA PHE A 170 3.67 10.60 -7.95
C PHE A 170 4.88 11.32 -7.36
N VAL A 171 5.74 10.57 -6.69
CA VAL A 171 7.04 11.05 -6.21
C VAL A 171 8.15 10.23 -6.87
N LEU A 172 9.02 10.91 -7.61
CA LEU A 172 10.23 10.33 -8.17
C LEU A 172 11.43 10.75 -7.32
N PHE A 173 12.17 9.78 -6.83
CA PHE A 173 13.46 10.01 -6.18
C PHE A 173 14.56 9.95 -7.24
N ASN A 174 15.14 11.10 -7.59
CA ASN A 174 16.27 11.17 -8.52
C ASN A 174 17.45 10.37 -7.96
N THR A 175 18.10 9.57 -8.82
CA THR A 175 19.18 8.64 -8.46
C THR A 175 18.77 7.58 -7.43
N GLY A 176 17.48 7.48 -7.12
CA GLY A 176 16.97 6.50 -6.17
C GLY A 176 16.93 5.09 -6.75
N SER A 177 17.48 4.11 -6.00
CA SER A 177 17.42 2.69 -6.33
C SER A 177 16.07 2.07 -5.96
N HIS A 178 15.90 0.76 -6.22
CA HIS A 178 14.70 -0.02 -5.94
C HIS A 178 14.17 0.10 -4.50
N GLY A 179 15.07 0.16 -3.50
CA GLY A 179 14.68 0.31 -2.08
C GLY A 179 14.39 1.75 -1.63
N THR A 180 14.71 2.75 -2.45
CA THR A 180 14.58 4.17 -2.09
C THR A 180 13.14 4.58 -1.78
N PRO A 181 12.11 4.19 -2.55
CA PRO A 181 10.73 4.53 -2.23
C PRO A 181 10.30 4.09 -0.83
N ILE A 182 10.68 2.86 -0.43
CA ILE A 182 10.35 2.35 0.91
C ILE A 182 11.07 3.15 1.99
N ARG A 183 12.34 3.50 1.75
CA ARG A 183 13.20 4.23 2.70
C ARG A 183 12.76 5.68 2.89
N MET A 184 12.33 6.36 1.82
CA MET A 184 12.24 7.82 1.76
C MET A 184 10.81 8.36 1.70
N THR A 185 9.78 7.53 1.53
CA THR A 185 8.38 8.00 1.48
C THR A 185 8.04 8.79 2.75
N ASP A 186 7.55 10.01 2.57
CA ASP A 186 6.98 10.81 3.66
C ASP A 186 5.58 10.27 4.00
N TRP A 187 5.55 9.37 4.99
CA TRP A 187 4.31 8.74 5.43
C TRP A 187 3.30 9.73 6.01
N ARG A 188 3.76 10.80 6.66
CA ARG A 188 2.85 11.82 7.21
C ARG A 188 2.12 12.55 6.09
N ALA A 189 2.85 13.05 5.10
CA ALA A 189 2.25 13.73 3.97
C ALA A 189 1.36 12.80 3.14
N THR A 190 1.80 11.55 2.92
CA THR A 190 1.07 10.54 2.16
C THR A 190 -0.25 10.16 2.85
N LEU A 191 -0.20 9.83 4.15
CA LEU A 191 -1.39 9.47 4.91
C LEU A 191 -2.36 10.64 5.04
N ASN A 192 -1.87 11.86 5.31
CA ASN A 192 -2.73 13.04 5.37
C ASN A 192 -3.46 13.27 4.05
N TRP A 193 -2.78 13.10 2.91
CA TRP A 193 -3.41 13.26 1.61
C TRP A 193 -4.49 12.21 1.33
N ILE A 194 -4.29 10.96 1.76
CA ILE A 194 -5.27 9.88 1.54
C ILE A 194 -6.45 9.98 2.51
N LEU A 195 -6.20 10.37 3.76
CA LEU A 195 -7.18 10.27 4.84
C LEU A 195 -8.04 11.53 5.01
N ASN A 196 -7.63 12.65 4.45
CA ASN A 196 -8.41 13.90 4.44
C ASN A 196 -9.21 14.04 3.15
#